data_1d6db917144fc0a67b1a969a6b73c4c9
#
_entry.id   1d6db917144fc0a67b1a969a6b73c4c9
#
_cell.length_a   1.000
_cell.length_b   1.000
_cell.length_c   1.000
_cell.angle_alpha   90.00
_cell.angle_beta   90.00
_cell.angle_gamma   90.00
#
_symmetry.space_group_name_H-M   'P 1'
#
loop_
_entity.id
_entity.type
_entity.pdbx_description
1 polymer ?
#
loop_
_entity_poly.entity_id
_entity_poly.type
_entity_poly.pdbx_seq_one_letter_code
_entity_poly.pdbx_strand_id
1 'polypeptide(L)'
;MTKEEVVAKLKGIVANRLDVEEDQVTEDKSFIDDLGADSLDIVELIMGIEDEFGIEIPDEDAEKLTSVGEALKYTLEKINVED
;
A
#
# COMPACT_ATOMS: atom_id res chain seq x y z
N MET A 1 -7.77 12.08 8.63
CA MET A 1 -7.09 10.81 8.98
C MET A 1 -5.66 11.11 9.37
N THR A 2 -5.18 10.56 10.48
CA THR A 2 -3.80 10.79 10.91
C THR A 2 -2.85 9.89 10.13
N LYS A 3 -1.56 10.25 10.16
CA LYS A 3 -0.53 9.42 9.52
C LYS A 3 -0.55 8.00 10.07
N GLU A 4 -0.71 7.87 11.39
CA GLU A 4 -0.74 6.56 12.04
C GLU A 4 -1.92 5.72 11.58
N GLU A 5 -3.07 6.34 11.35
CA GLU A 5 -4.23 5.64 10.81
C GLU A 5 -3.98 5.17 9.37
N VAL A 6 -3.31 6.01 8.58
CA VAL A 6 -2.96 5.65 7.20
C VAL A 6 -2.02 4.44 7.19
N VAL A 7 -1.00 4.48 8.04
CA VAL A 7 -0.04 3.38 8.16
C VAL A 7 -0.76 2.08 8.55
N ALA A 8 -1.61 2.15 9.56
CA ALA A 8 -2.34 0.97 10.04
C ALA A 8 -3.26 0.39 8.97
N LYS A 9 -3.98 1.26 8.27
CA LYS A 9 -4.89 0.82 7.21
C LYS A 9 -4.13 0.21 6.03
N LEU A 10 -3.03 0.83 5.64
CA LEU A 10 -2.22 0.31 4.55
C LEU A 10 -1.64 -1.06 4.89
N LYS A 11 -1.12 -1.22 6.10
CA LYS A 11 -0.60 -2.52 6.55
C LYS A 11 -1.68 -3.59 6.53
N GLY A 12 -2.88 -3.24 6.96
CA GLY A 12 -4.00 -4.18 6.95
C GLY A 12 -4.38 -4.61 5.54
N ILE A 13 -4.39 -3.67 4.59
CA ILE A 13 -4.68 -3.98 3.19
C ILE A 13 -3.63 -4.93 2.63
N VAL A 14 -2.35 -4.62 2.84
CA VAL A 14 -1.25 -5.44 2.34
C VAL A 14 -1.29 -6.83 2.95
N ALA A 15 -1.44 -6.90 4.26
CA ALA A 15 -1.47 -8.19 4.97
C ALA A 15 -2.60 -9.08 4.48
N ASN A 16 -3.78 -8.49 4.29
CA ASN A 16 -4.95 -9.22 3.82
C ASN A 16 -4.80 -9.69 2.37
N ARG A 17 -4.34 -8.81 1.50
CA ARG A 17 -4.23 -9.14 0.07
C ARG A 17 -3.12 -10.12 -0.24
N LEU A 18 -2.02 -10.05 0.50
CA LEU A 18 -0.85 -10.89 0.27
C LEU A 18 -0.77 -12.08 1.22
N ASP A 19 -1.73 -12.20 2.13
CA ASP A 19 -1.81 -13.30 3.10
C ASP A 19 -0.53 -13.39 3.94
N VAL A 20 -0.11 -12.27 4.48
CA VAL A 20 1.06 -12.20 5.36
C VAL A 20 0.64 -11.54 6.67
N GLU A 21 1.47 -11.68 7.70
CA GLU A 21 1.22 -11.04 8.99
C GLU A 21 1.49 -9.53 8.91
N GLU A 22 0.74 -8.74 9.65
CA GLU A 22 0.93 -7.28 9.62
C GLU A 22 2.33 -6.86 10.08
N ASP A 23 2.93 -7.60 11.00
CA ASP A 23 4.28 -7.28 11.48
C ASP A 23 5.36 -7.56 10.44
N GLN A 24 5.03 -8.29 9.37
CA GLN A 24 5.92 -8.50 8.24
C GLN A 24 5.86 -7.33 7.23
N VAL A 25 4.83 -6.50 7.34
CA VAL A 25 4.60 -5.39 6.41
C VAL A 25 5.33 -4.15 6.92
N THR A 26 6.60 -4.05 6.61
CA THR A 26 7.43 -2.89 6.98
C THR A 26 7.82 -2.12 5.73
N GLU A 27 8.21 -0.86 5.89
CA GLU A 27 8.44 0.05 4.76
C GLU A 27 9.54 -0.41 3.82
N ASP A 28 10.50 -1.16 4.32
CA ASP A 28 11.63 -1.65 3.52
C ASP A 28 11.29 -2.87 2.67
N LYS A 29 10.09 -3.43 2.83
CA LYS A 29 9.73 -4.66 2.11
C LYS A 29 9.24 -4.37 0.70
N SER A 30 9.78 -5.12 -0.26
CA SER A 30 9.29 -5.14 -1.63
C SER A 30 8.07 -6.05 -1.70
N PHE A 31 7.05 -5.64 -2.43
CA PHE A 31 5.85 -6.47 -2.56
C PHE A 31 6.15 -7.80 -3.24
N ILE A 32 6.94 -7.77 -4.29
CA ILE A 32 7.25 -8.98 -5.06
C ILE A 32 8.36 -9.79 -4.41
N ASP A 33 9.49 -9.15 -4.12
CA ASP A 33 10.68 -9.84 -3.65
C ASP A 33 10.57 -10.33 -2.20
N ASP A 34 9.97 -9.52 -1.34
CA ASP A 34 9.93 -9.81 0.09
C ASP A 34 8.59 -10.40 0.55
N LEU A 35 7.49 -9.96 -0.05
CA LEU A 35 6.16 -10.38 0.38
C LEU A 35 5.50 -11.37 -0.58
N GLY A 36 6.17 -11.73 -1.64
CA GLY A 36 5.73 -12.79 -2.54
C GLY A 36 4.54 -12.44 -3.44
N ALA A 37 4.31 -11.16 -3.69
CA ALA A 37 3.22 -10.73 -4.57
C ALA A 37 3.56 -10.99 -6.04
N ASP A 38 2.56 -11.40 -6.81
CA ASP A 38 2.70 -11.43 -8.26
C ASP A 38 2.01 -10.19 -8.85
N SER A 39 2.02 -10.06 -10.19
CA SER A 39 1.46 -8.88 -10.84
C SER A 39 -0.05 -8.72 -10.59
N LEU A 40 -0.76 -9.82 -10.48
CA LEU A 40 -2.20 -9.77 -10.20
C LEU A 40 -2.46 -9.30 -8.77
N ASP A 41 -1.64 -9.76 -7.83
CA ASP A 41 -1.72 -9.30 -6.44
C ASP A 41 -1.48 -7.80 -6.34
N ILE A 42 -0.53 -7.27 -7.13
CA ILE A 42 -0.25 -5.84 -7.15
C ILE A 42 -1.47 -5.06 -7.64
N VAL A 43 -2.13 -5.52 -8.70
CA VAL A 43 -3.34 -4.87 -9.22
C VAL A 43 -4.43 -4.82 -8.13
N GLU A 44 -4.66 -5.94 -7.46
CA GLU A 44 -5.66 -6.00 -6.40
C GLU A 44 -5.29 -5.11 -5.22
N LEU A 45 -4.01 -5.05 -4.89
CA LEU A 45 -3.50 -4.20 -3.82
C LEU A 45 -3.75 -2.73 -4.14
N ILE A 46 -3.44 -2.30 -5.35
CA ILE A 46 -3.66 -0.93 -5.81
C ILE A 46 -5.15 -0.57 -5.72
N MET A 47 -6.02 -1.47 -6.17
CA MET A 47 -7.46 -1.25 -6.09
C MET A 47 -7.94 -1.14 -4.65
N GLY A 48 -7.38 -1.94 -3.75
CA GLY A 48 -7.71 -1.86 -2.33
C GLY A 48 -7.31 -0.53 -1.72
N ILE A 49 -6.15 -0.01 -2.09
CA ILE A 49 -5.68 1.29 -1.63
C ILE A 49 -6.60 2.40 -2.15
N GLU A 50 -6.96 2.35 -3.43
CA GLU A 50 -7.87 3.32 -4.01
C GLU A 50 -9.22 3.35 -3.30
N ASP A 51 -9.77 2.18 -3.02
CA ASP A 51 -11.07 2.07 -2.36
C ASP A 51 -11.01 2.54 -0.91
N GLU A 52 -9.97 2.15 -0.19
CA GLU A 52 -9.87 2.48 1.23
C GLU A 52 -9.65 3.98 1.45
N PHE A 53 -8.84 4.61 0.63
CA PHE A 53 -8.48 6.01 0.82
C PHE A 53 -9.21 6.97 -0.11
N GLY A 54 -10.02 6.46 -1.03
CA GLY A 54 -10.79 7.30 -1.94
C GLY A 54 -9.93 8.10 -2.91
N ILE A 55 -8.84 7.51 -3.38
CA ILE A 55 -7.93 8.15 -4.32
C ILE A 55 -7.85 7.36 -5.62
N GLU A 56 -7.33 8.01 -6.65
CA GLU A 56 -7.07 7.34 -7.92
C GLU A 56 -5.56 7.20 -8.11
N ILE A 57 -5.14 6.02 -8.54
CA ILE A 57 -3.72 5.74 -8.81
C ILE A 57 -3.61 5.36 -10.29
N PRO A 58 -3.16 6.30 -11.15
CA PRO A 58 -2.97 6.00 -12.56
C PRO A 58 -1.97 4.86 -12.76
N ASP A 59 -2.10 4.12 -13.86
CA ASP A 59 -1.24 2.98 -14.13
C ASP A 59 0.25 3.33 -14.08
N GLU A 60 0.63 4.49 -14.61
CA GLU A 60 2.03 4.91 -14.60
C GLU A 60 2.56 5.16 -13.19
N ASP A 61 1.70 5.61 -12.29
CA ASP A 61 2.08 5.79 -10.89
C ASP A 61 2.11 4.44 -10.16
N ALA A 62 1.17 3.56 -10.48
CA ALA A 62 1.11 2.24 -9.87
C ALA A 62 2.39 1.45 -10.13
N GLU A 63 3.01 1.62 -11.29
CA GLU A 63 4.26 0.96 -11.63
C GLU A 63 5.42 1.34 -10.70
N LYS A 64 5.32 2.50 -10.06
CA LYS A 64 6.35 2.98 -9.13
C LYS A 64 6.15 2.48 -7.71
N LEU A 65 5.00 1.89 -7.41
CA LEU A 65 4.68 1.42 -6.07
C LEU A 65 5.18 0.00 -5.88
N THR A 66 6.49 -0.16 -5.77
CA THR A 66 7.13 -1.47 -5.70
C THR A 66 7.42 -1.95 -4.29
N SER A 67 7.31 -1.06 -3.30
CA SER A 67 7.54 -1.41 -1.90
C SER A 67 6.46 -0.79 -1.02
N VAL A 68 6.39 -1.29 0.21
CA VAL A 68 5.45 -0.77 1.21
C VAL A 68 5.69 0.72 1.44
N GLY A 69 6.96 1.12 1.57
CA GLY A 69 7.32 2.53 1.77
C GLY A 69 6.90 3.43 0.63
N GLU A 70 7.08 2.97 -0.61
CA GLU A 70 6.65 3.75 -1.78
C GLU A 70 5.13 3.93 -1.81
N ALA A 71 4.39 2.86 -1.49
CA ALA A 71 2.93 2.92 -1.46
C ALA A 71 2.46 3.86 -0.34
N LEU A 72 3.09 3.78 0.82
CA LEU A 72 2.75 4.64 1.95
C LEU A 72 3.01 6.11 1.62
N LYS A 73 4.18 6.41 1.06
CA LYS A 73 4.54 7.77 0.68
C LYS A 73 3.56 8.35 -0.32
N TYR A 74 3.23 7.57 -1.35
CA TYR A 74 2.28 8.00 -2.38
C TYR A 74 0.91 8.30 -1.76
N THR A 75 0.43 7.41 -0.91
CA THR A 75 -0.87 7.58 -0.27
C THR A 75 -0.90 8.84 0.60
N LEU A 76 0.16 9.05 1.39
CA LEU A 76 0.25 10.23 2.26
C LEU A 76 0.26 11.53 1.48
N GLU A 77 0.82 11.52 0.27
CA GLU A 77 0.87 12.70 -0.59
C GLU A 77 -0.50 13.00 -1.23
N LYS A 78 -1.32 11.98 -1.41
CA LYS A 78 -2.62 12.13 -2.10
C LYS A 78 -3.77 12.46 -1.19
N ILE A 79 -3.66 12.18 0.10
CA ILE A 79 -4.72 12.46 1.06
C ILE A 79 -4.29 13.56 2.02
N ASN A 80 -5.29 14.16 2.68
CA ASN A 80 -5.01 15.14 3.74
C ASN A 80 -4.73 14.40 5.04
N VAL A 81 -3.51 14.54 5.53
CA VAL A 81 -3.10 13.89 6.77
C VAL A 81 -3.14 14.92 7.90
N GLU A 82 -3.76 14.52 8.99
CA GLU A 82 -3.84 15.33 10.21
C GLU A 82 -2.75 14.87 11.17
N ASP A 83 -1.79 15.72 11.39
CA ASP A 83 -0.69 15.41 12.33
C ASP A 83 -0.64 16.41 13.46
#